data_02afc9b4c83fcdd3473925d0a8fcc11a
#
_entry.id   02afc9b4c83fcdd3473925d0a8fcc11a
#
_cell.length_a   1.000
_cell.length_b   1.000
_cell.length_c   1.000
_cell.angle_alpha   90.00
_cell.angle_beta   90.00
_cell.angle_gamma   90.00
#
_symmetry.space_group_name_H-M   'P 1'
#
loop_
_entity.id
_entity.type
_entity.pdbx_description
1 polymer ?
#
loop_
_entity_poly.entity_id
_entity_poly.type
_entity_poly.pdbx_seq_one_letter_code
_entity_poly.pdbx_strand_id
1 'polypeptide(L)'
;MTANMFPSGLIQLPLRIKEQRPLIHNMTNVVVTNFTANGLLALGASPVMAYAKEEVADMARVAQAVVLNLGTLSSELVEAAIIAGRSANDHGVPVFLDPVGAGATAFRTEAALRILREVRVSLVRGNAAEVAHLIGESGAIKGVDAGEAGESAPADLAARAAHRLGTLVAITGQEDVITDGTRGYLIRGGHPMLTQVTGTGCLLTSVIAAFGAVESDLLSAGAAALAYYGEAAVRAFERAGIEGPGSFQIAFLDALSVMDRHPLEEGTITALLESAGRGFVQ
;
A
#
# COMPACT_ATOMS: atom_id res chain seq x y z
N MET A 1 29.47 -5.99 11.78
CA MET A 1 28.29 -6.42 11.02
C MET A 1 27.13 -6.52 12.01
N THR A 2 26.42 -5.41 12.22
CA THR A 2 25.19 -5.39 13.02
C THR A 2 24.08 -5.85 12.09
N ALA A 3 23.56 -7.06 12.33
CA ALA A 3 22.34 -7.52 11.68
C ALA A 3 21.29 -6.41 11.87
N ASN A 4 20.78 -5.84 10.77
CA ASN A 4 19.68 -4.90 10.78
C ASN A 4 18.44 -5.68 11.24
N MET A 5 18.27 -5.80 12.56
CA MET A 5 17.08 -6.44 13.12
C MET A 5 15.89 -5.50 12.86
N PHE A 6 14.92 -6.00 12.10
CA PHE A 6 13.60 -5.40 11.99
C PHE A 6 13.05 -5.16 13.41
N PRO A 7 12.58 -3.95 13.74
CA PRO A 7 12.19 -3.62 15.11
C PRO A 7 11.17 -4.62 15.66
N SER A 8 11.51 -5.28 16.76
CA SER A 8 10.68 -6.35 17.37
C SER A 8 9.24 -5.92 17.69
N GLY A 9 8.98 -4.62 17.87
CA GLY A 9 7.64 -4.08 18.10
C GLY A 9 6.70 -4.21 16.88
N LEU A 10 7.24 -4.32 15.67
CA LEU A 10 6.43 -4.40 14.44
C LEU A 10 5.78 -5.78 14.25
N ILE A 11 6.32 -6.82 14.87
CA ILE A 11 5.74 -8.17 14.89
C ILE A 11 4.37 -8.16 15.59
N GLN A 12 4.12 -7.22 16.49
CA GLN A 12 2.88 -7.12 17.24
C GLN A 12 1.80 -6.29 16.55
N LEU A 13 2.08 -5.68 15.40
CA LEU A 13 1.12 -4.80 14.72
C LEU A 13 -0.20 -5.49 14.34
N PRO A 14 -0.23 -6.73 13.82
CA PRO A 14 -1.50 -7.40 13.57
C PRO A 14 -2.34 -7.59 14.84
N LEU A 15 -1.71 -7.88 15.97
CA LEU A 15 -2.41 -7.97 17.26
C LEU A 15 -2.95 -6.61 17.70
N ARG A 16 -2.15 -5.53 17.58
CA ARG A 16 -2.58 -4.16 17.90
C ARG A 16 -3.76 -3.72 17.04
N ILE A 17 -3.80 -4.10 15.75
CA ILE A 17 -4.96 -3.81 14.88
C ILE A 17 -6.22 -4.50 15.42
N LYS A 18 -6.14 -5.77 15.83
CA LYS A 18 -7.27 -6.51 16.40
C LYS A 18 -7.78 -5.91 17.71
N GLU A 19 -6.87 -5.45 18.56
CA GLU A 19 -7.19 -4.83 19.84
C GLU A 19 -7.82 -3.44 19.68
N GLN A 20 -7.23 -2.60 18.81
CA GLN A 20 -7.63 -1.20 18.65
C GLN A 20 -8.77 -1.03 17.64
N ARG A 21 -8.95 -1.97 16.71
CA ARG A 21 -9.99 -1.95 15.66
C ARG A 21 -10.06 -0.60 14.92
N PRO A 22 -8.95 -0.10 14.37
CA PRO A 22 -8.92 1.23 13.79
C PRO A 22 -9.95 1.37 12.68
N LEU A 23 -10.65 2.50 12.66
CA LEU A 23 -11.58 2.86 11.59
C LEU A 23 -10.77 3.33 10.37
N ILE A 24 -10.92 2.64 9.26
CA ILE A 24 -10.26 2.95 8.00
C ILE A 24 -11.32 3.47 7.02
N HIS A 25 -11.25 4.76 6.70
CA HIS A 25 -12.13 5.35 5.68
C HIS A 25 -11.57 5.03 4.29
N ASN A 26 -12.25 4.15 3.56
CA ASN A 26 -11.84 3.71 2.24
C ASN A 26 -12.71 4.36 1.16
N MET A 27 -12.17 5.36 0.49
CA MET A 27 -12.70 5.82 -0.79
C MET A 27 -12.10 4.95 -1.89
N THR A 28 -12.55 3.70 -1.94
CA THR A 28 -12.07 2.69 -2.89
C THR A 28 -13.02 2.52 -4.07
N ASN A 29 -12.63 1.76 -5.07
CA ASN A 29 -13.39 1.56 -6.29
C ASN A 29 -14.47 0.48 -6.13
N VAL A 30 -15.53 0.59 -6.91
CA VAL A 30 -16.73 -0.27 -6.80
C VAL A 30 -16.46 -1.75 -7.12
N VAL A 31 -15.41 -2.05 -7.89
CA VAL A 31 -15.05 -3.43 -8.24
C VAL A 31 -14.59 -4.21 -7.02
N VAL A 32 -13.94 -3.54 -6.07
CA VAL A 32 -13.24 -4.21 -4.94
C VAL A 32 -13.83 -3.88 -3.57
N THR A 33 -14.87 -3.05 -3.49
CA THR A 33 -15.44 -2.55 -2.22
C THR A 33 -15.73 -3.68 -1.23
N ASN A 34 -16.42 -4.74 -1.67
CA ASN A 34 -16.75 -5.89 -0.81
C ASN A 34 -15.49 -6.64 -0.35
N PHE A 35 -14.57 -6.91 -1.27
CA PHE A 35 -13.34 -7.64 -0.96
C PHE A 35 -12.44 -6.85 0.00
N THR A 36 -12.32 -5.53 -0.22
CA THR A 36 -11.56 -4.64 0.68
C THR A 36 -12.17 -4.59 2.07
N ALA A 37 -13.50 -4.50 2.18
CA ALA A 37 -14.18 -4.51 3.48
C ALA A 37 -13.92 -5.83 4.22
N ASN A 38 -14.09 -6.96 3.55
CA ASN A 38 -13.87 -8.27 4.15
C ASN A 38 -12.41 -8.50 4.55
N GLY A 39 -11.44 -8.03 3.74
CA GLY A 39 -10.02 -8.12 4.07
C GLY A 39 -9.65 -7.32 5.32
N LEU A 40 -10.17 -6.09 5.47
CA LEU A 40 -9.97 -5.29 6.67
C LEU A 40 -10.65 -5.89 7.91
N LEU A 41 -11.88 -6.41 7.77
CA LEU A 41 -12.57 -7.12 8.85
C LEU A 41 -11.81 -8.37 9.27
N ALA A 42 -11.30 -9.15 8.32
CA ALA A 42 -10.48 -10.32 8.59
C ALA A 42 -9.22 -9.95 9.37
N LEU A 43 -8.54 -8.86 8.99
CA LEU A 43 -7.35 -8.35 9.68
C LEU A 43 -7.68 -7.83 11.10
N GLY A 44 -8.94 -7.46 11.37
CA GLY A 44 -9.40 -6.91 12.65
C GLY A 44 -9.63 -5.41 12.67
N ALA A 45 -9.46 -4.72 11.53
CA ALA A 45 -9.79 -3.31 11.38
C ALA A 45 -11.28 -3.09 11.10
N SER A 46 -11.75 -1.85 11.21
CA SER A 46 -13.13 -1.43 10.94
C SER A 46 -13.18 -0.64 9.64
N PRO A 47 -13.66 -1.20 8.52
CA PRO A 47 -13.80 -0.46 7.27
C PRO A 47 -15.04 0.42 7.23
N VAL A 48 -14.93 1.60 6.62
CA VAL A 48 -16.07 2.42 6.21
C VAL A 48 -15.84 2.92 4.79
N MET A 49 -16.89 2.84 3.95
CA MET A 49 -16.92 3.30 2.57
C MET A 49 -17.93 4.44 2.45
N ALA A 50 -17.48 5.67 2.65
CA ALA A 50 -18.27 6.88 2.49
C ALA A 50 -17.75 7.68 1.29
N TYR A 51 -18.64 8.10 0.38
CA TYR A 51 -18.27 8.76 -0.87
C TYR A 51 -18.99 10.09 -1.09
N ALA A 52 -20.13 10.31 -0.40
CA ALA A 52 -20.92 11.52 -0.58
C ALA A 52 -20.16 12.75 -0.09
N LYS A 53 -20.11 13.82 -0.90
CA LYS A 53 -19.40 15.07 -0.56
C LYS A 53 -19.86 15.67 0.77
N GLU A 54 -21.11 15.40 1.12
CA GLU A 54 -21.77 15.88 2.33
C GLU A 54 -21.25 15.24 3.62
N GLU A 55 -20.65 14.02 3.53
CA GLU A 55 -20.22 13.26 4.72
C GLU A 55 -18.72 12.94 4.75
N VAL A 56 -18.03 12.97 3.59
CA VAL A 56 -16.62 12.48 3.54
C VAL A 56 -15.69 13.25 4.46
N ALA A 57 -15.93 14.55 4.69
CA ALA A 57 -15.12 15.35 5.61
C ALA A 57 -15.28 14.89 7.06
N ASP A 58 -16.52 14.64 7.50
CA ASP A 58 -16.82 14.17 8.85
C ASP A 58 -16.29 12.74 9.07
N MET A 59 -16.44 11.87 8.07
CA MET A 59 -15.93 10.52 8.14
C MET A 59 -14.39 10.48 8.19
N ALA A 60 -13.72 11.28 7.36
CA ALA A 60 -12.26 11.40 7.36
C ALA A 60 -11.70 11.94 8.68
N ARG A 61 -12.44 12.84 9.35
CA ARG A 61 -12.07 13.42 10.64
C ARG A 61 -12.03 12.41 11.77
N VAL A 62 -12.94 11.43 11.77
CA VAL A 62 -13.08 10.43 12.86
C VAL A 62 -12.32 9.14 12.58
N ALA A 63 -11.87 8.92 11.34
CA ALA A 63 -11.07 7.76 10.95
C ALA A 63 -9.66 7.84 11.53
N GLN A 64 -8.99 6.67 11.67
CA GLN A 64 -7.58 6.58 12.04
C GLN A 64 -6.67 6.54 10.80
N ALA A 65 -7.23 6.28 9.61
CA ALA A 65 -6.55 6.43 8.32
C ALA A 65 -7.57 6.62 7.20
N VAL A 66 -7.16 7.33 6.13
CA VAL A 66 -7.96 7.53 4.92
C VAL A 66 -7.23 6.93 3.73
N VAL A 67 -7.94 6.12 2.92
CA VAL A 67 -7.45 5.54 1.67
C VAL A 67 -8.18 6.18 0.49
N LEU A 68 -7.42 6.72 -0.46
CA LEU A 68 -7.91 7.31 -1.71
C LEU A 68 -7.45 6.42 -2.86
N ASN A 69 -8.35 5.60 -3.40
CA ASN A 69 -8.07 4.67 -4.51
C ASN A 69 -8.78 5.13 -5.79
N LEU A 70 -8.04 5.26 -6.88
CA LEU A 70 -8.49 5.83 -8.14
C LEU A 70 -8.97 4.79 -9.18
N GLY A 71 -9.45 3.62 -8.74
CA GLY A 71 -9.81 2.51 -9.64
C GLY A 71 -10.98 2.83 -10.59
N THR A 72 -12.16 3.12 -10.08
CA THR A 72 -13.35 3.50 -10.89
C THR A 72 -13.63 4.99 -10.74
N LEU A 73 -12.76 5.81 -11.32
CA LEU A 73 -12.71 7.23 -11.09
C LEU A 73 -13.82 8.00 -11.82
N SER A 74 -14.38 9.00 -11.13
CA SER A 74 -15.22 10.06 -11.72
C SER A 74 -14.79 11.43 -11.18
N SER A 75 -15.21 12.51 -11.83
CA SER A 75 -14.89 13.87 -11.38
C SER A 75 -15.44 14.14 -9.97
N GLU A 76 -16.63 13.63 -9.67
CA GLU A 76 -17.27 13.74 -8.36
C GLU A 76 -16.47 13.03 -7.27
N LEU A 77 -15.94 11.84 -7.56
CA LEU A 77 -15.09 11.09 -6.63
C LEU A 77 -13.77 11.78 -6.38
N VAL A 78 -13.17 12.44 -7.40
CA VAL A 78 -11.94 13.23 -7.20
C VAL A 78 -12.20 14.39 -6.24
N GLU A 79 -13.29 15.13 -6.43
CA GLU A 79 -13.67 16.24 -5.53
C GLU A 79 -13.91 15.74 -4.10
N ALA A 80 -14.67 14.65 -3.95
CA ALA A 80 -14.92 14.04 -2.64
C ALA A 80 -13.62 13.56 -1.97
N ALA A 81 -12.70 12.95 -2.73
CA ALA A 81 -11.39 12.51 -2.25
C ALA A 81 -10.54 13.69 -1.73
N ILE A 82 -10.55 14.83 -2.43
CA ILE A 82 -9.85 16.04 -2.00
C ILE A 82 -10.46 16.59 -0.71
N ILE A 83 -11.79 16.63 -0.61
CA ILE A 83 -12.49 17.07 0.61
C ILE A 83 -12.11 16.17 1.79
N ALA A 84 -12.20 14.85 1.62
CA ALA A 84 -11.82 13.88 2.64
C ALA A 84 -10.34 14.01 3.05
N GLY A 85 -9.44 14.09 2.06
CA GLY A 85 -8.01 14.21 2.30
C GLY A 85 -7.61 15.49 3.04
N ARG A 86 -8.22 16.62 2.69
CA ARG A 86 -8.00 17.88 3.41
C ARG A 86 -8.51 17.81 4.84
N SER A 87 -9.73 17.28 5.06
CA SER A 87 -10.26 17.08 6.40
C SER A 87 -9.37 16.15 7.22
N ALA A 88 -8.87 15.06 6.64
CA ALA A 88 -7.89 14.18 7.29
C ALA A 88 -6.62 14.93 7.69
N ASN A 89 -6.07 15.75 6.79
CA ASN A 89 -4.88 16.56 7.07
C ASN A 89 -5.07 17.55 8.21
N ASP A 90 -6.23 18.22 8.26
CA ASP A 90 -6.57 19.20 9.31
C ASP A 90 -6.67 18.54 10.69
N HIS A 91 -6.96 17.23 10.74
CA HIS A 91 -7.11 16.46 11.98
C HIS A 91 -5.94 15.50 12.25
N GLY A 92 -4.85 15.57 11.47
CA GLY A 92 -3.67 14.74 11.67
C GLY A 92 -3.86 13.26 11.29
N VAL A 93 -4.90 12.93 10.53
CA VAL A 93 -5.18 11.58 10.06
C VAL A 93 -4.32 11.29 8.81
N PRO A 94 -3.57 10.18 8.77
CA PRO A 94 -2.73 9.84 7.62
C PRO A 94 -3.58 9.47 6.40
N VAL A 95 -3.11 9.90 5.21
CA VAL A 95 -3.78 9.67 3.92
C VAL A 95 -2.90 8.79 3.04
N PHE A 96 -3.48 7.72 2.51
CA PHE A 96 -2.84 6.74 1.63
C PHE A 96 -3.44 6.83 0.23
N LEU A 97 -2.62 7.02 -0.78
CA LEU A 97 -3.05 7.14 -2.17
C LEU A 97 -2.67 5.90 -2.98
N ASP A 98 -3.66 5.32 -3.64
CA ASP A 98 -3.51 4.26 -4.64
C ASP A 98 -3.88 4.83 -6.02
N PRO A 99 -2.91 5.26 -6.85
CA PRO A 99 -3.15 5.96 -8.10
C PRO A 99 -3.46 4.99 -9.24
N VAL A 100 -4.41 4.08 -9.04
CA VAL A 100 -4.76 2.99 -9.95
C VAL A 100 -4.91 3.48 -11.39
N GLY A 101 -4.05 2.97 -12.27
CA GLY A 101 -4.09 3.28 -13.69
C GLY A 101 -3.52 4.67 -14.05
N ALA A 102 -2.73 5.30 -13.18
CA ALA A 102 -1.94 6.47 -13.56
C ALA A 102 -1.04 6.10 -14.76
N GLY A 103 -1.04 6.93 -15.80
CA GLY A 103 -0.41 6.65 -17.09
C GLY A 103 -1.31 5.99 -18.13
N ALA A 104 -2.37 5.31 -17.76
CA ALA A 104 -3.29 4.69 -18.72
C ALA A 104 -4.15 5.73 -19.46
N THR A 105 -4.55 6.80 -18.79
CA THR A 105 -5.27 7.94 -19.40
C THR A 105 -4.80 9.25 -18.78
N ALA A 106 -4.91 10.36 -19.52
CA ALA A 106 -4.62 11.68 -19.02
C ALA A 106 -5.45 12.00 -17.76
N PHE A 107 -6.75 11.70 -17.78
CA PHE A 107 -7.65 11.94 -16.66
C PHE A 107 -7.19 11.27 -15.36
N ARG A 108 -6.76 10.01 -15.41
CA ARG A 108 -6.25 9.29 -14.23
C ARG A 108 -4.98 9.91 -13.66
N THR A 109 -4.05 10.24 -14.56
CA THR A 109 -2.78 10.88 -14.18
C THR A 109 -3.01 12.26 -13.57
N GLU A 110 -3.84 13.09 -14.22
CA GLU A 110 -4.16 14.42 -13.74
C GLU A 110 -4.90 14.41 -12.40
N ALA A 111 -5.83 13.46 -12.21
CA ALA A 111 -6.54 13.28 -10.94
C ALA A 111 -5.57 12.93 -9.80
N ALA A 112 -4.67 11.97 -10.01
CA ALA A 112 -3.66 11.60 -9.03
C ALA A 112 -2.74 12.77 -8.69
N LEU A 113 -2.23 13.49 -9.71
CA LEU A 113 -1.39 14.67 -9.52
C LEU A 113 -2.14 15.82 -8.83
N ARG A 114 -3.43 15.99 -9.11
CA ARG A 114 -4.27 16.98 -8.44
C ARG A 114 -4.41 16.66 -6.95
N ILE A 115 -4.71 15.41 -6.60
CA ILE A 115 -4.77 14.97 -5.19
C ILE A 115 -3.43 15.23 -4.50
N LEU A 116 -2.30 14.86 -5.11
CA LEU A 116 -0.97 15.10 -4.54
C LEU A 116 -0.63 16.58 -4.32
N ARG A 117 -1.21 17.50 -5.13
CA ARG A 117 -1.06 18.95 -4.93
C ARG A 117 -1.95 19.51 -3.83
N GLU A 118 -3.15 18.96 -3.67
CA GLU A 118 -4.20 19.54 -2.82
C GLU A 118 -4.34 18.86 -1.47
N VAL A 119 -3.74 17.65 -1.31
CA VAL A 119 -3.79 16.82 -0.11
C VAL A 119 -2.37 16.43 0.26
N ARG A 120 -2.00 16.57 1.54
CA ARG A 120 -0.76 16.00 2.06
C ARG A 120 -0.93 14.49 2.19
N VAL A 121 -0.48 13.76 1.18
CA VAL A 121 -0.48 12.30 1.16
C VAL A 121 0.67 11.79 2.02
N SER A 122 0.41 10.83 2.89
CA SER A 122 1.40 10.23 3.79
C SER A 122 2.18 9.09 3.12
N LEU A 123 1.50 8.37 2.20
CA LEU A 123 2.11 7.28 1.45
C LEU A 123 1.39 7.11 0.10
N VAL A 124 2.17 6.99 -0.97
CA VAL A 124 1.70 6.55 -2.29
C VAL A 124 2.08 5.08 -2.48
N ARG A 125 1.11 4.23 -2.85
CA ARG A 125 1.38 2.84 -3.23
C ARG A 125 0.89 2.59 -4.65
N GLY A 126 1.77 2.07 -5.50
CA GLY A 126 1.44 1.70 -6.88
C GLY A 126 2.41 0.66 -7.43
N ASN A 127 2.20 0.21 -8.66
CA ASN A 127 3.23 -0.52 -9.40
C ASN A 127 4.28 0.46 -9.97
N ALA A 128 5.39 -0.08 -10.49
CA ALA A 128 6.48 0.75 -11.02
C ALA A 128 6.01 1.70 -12.14
N ALA A 129 5.09 1.25 -13.00
CA ALA A 129 4.57 2.06 -14.11
C ALA A 129 3.75 3.26 -13.60
N GLU A 130 2.83 3.02 -12.66
CA GLU A 130 2.01 4.07 -12.04
C GLU A 130 2.88 5.12 -11.35
N VAL A 131 3.85 4.68 -10.53
CA VAL A 131 4.74 5.58 -9.81
C VAL A 131 5.63 6.39 -10.77
N ALA A 132 6.18 5.77 -11.81
CA ALA A 132 6.99 6.49 -12.79
C ALA A 132 6.18 7.58 -13.53
N HIS A 133 4.91 7.32 -13.86
CA HIS A 133 4.04 8.32 -14.48
C HIS A 133 3.77 9.51 -13.55
N LEU A 134 3.63 9.30 -12.24
CA LEU A 134 3.45 10.39 -11.28
C LEU A 134 4.65 11.36 -11.24
N ILE A 135 5.84 10.88 -11.53
CA ILE A 135 7.06 11.69 -11.56
C ILE A 135 7.50 12.08 -12.98
N GLY A 136 6.70 11.79 -14.00
CA GLY A 136 6.99 12.16 -15.39
C GLY A 136 8.09 11.34 -16.06
N GLU A 137 8.38 10.12 -15.58
CA GLU A 137 9.42 9.22 -16.11
C GLU A 137 8.85 8.07 -16.97
N SER A 138 7.76 8.28 -17.66
CA SER A 138 7.02 7.26 -18.42
C SER A 138 7.82 6.55 -19.54
N GLY A 139 8.95 7.11 -19.96
CA GLY A 139 9.82 6.52 -20.99
C GLY A 139 10.80 5.45 -20.48
N ALA A 140 11.03 5.36 -19.19
CA ALA A 140 12.05 4.50 -18.58
C ALA A 140 11.61 3.04 -18.35
N ILE A 141 10.30 2.76 -18.50
CA ILE A 141 9.69 1.47 -18.07
C ILE A 141 9.91 0.33 -19.07
N LYS A 142 10.23 0.60 -20.33
CA LYS A 142 10.46 -0.45 -21.33
C LYS A 142 11.62 -1.40 -21.02
N GLY A 143 12.46 -1.10 -20.03
CA GLY A 143 13.57 -1.95 -19.59
C GLY A 143 13.32 -2.72 -18.29
N VAL A 144 12.29 -2.36 -17.50
CA VAL A 144 12.03 -2.97 -16.18
C VAL A 144 11.31 -4.32 -16.31
N ASP A 145 10.46 -4.49 -17.35
CA ASP A 145 9.80 -5.78 -17.66
C ASP A 145 10.70 -6.75 -18.46
N ALA A 146 11.89 -6.32 -18.90
CA ALA A 146 12.75 -7.06 -19.82
C ALA A 146 13.96 -7.76 -19.16
N GLY A 147 13.91 -8.09 -17.88
CA GLY A 147 14.87 -9.02 -17.26
C GLY A 147 16.35 -8.58 -17.18
N GLU A 148 16.70 -7.38 -17.65
CA GLU A 148 18.07 -6.83 -17.66
C GLU A 148 18.27 -5.62 -16.72
N ALA A 149 17.20 -5.09 -16.10
CA ALA A 149 17.34 -4.09 -15.07
C ALA A 149 17.64 -4.80 -13.74
N GLY A 150 18.84 -4.59 -13.20
CA GLY A 150 19.26 -5.19 -11.95
C GLY A 150 18.29 -4.87 -10.79
N GLU A 151 18.38 -5.63 -9.68
CA GLU A 151 17.52 -5.54 -8.46
C GLU A 151 17.38 -4.12 -7.89
N SER A 152 18.26 -3.18 -8.25
CA SER A 152 18.23 -1.77 -7.83
C SER A 152 17.16 -0.91 -8.51
N ALA A 153 16.64 -1.29 -9.67
CA ALA A 153 15.78 -0.39 -10.47
C ALA A 153 14.45 0.01 -9.79
N PRO A 154 13.68 -0.87 -9.11
CA PRO A 154 12.47 -0.48 -8.38
C PRO A 154 12.80 0.38 -7.14
N ALA A 155 13.90 0.09 -6.43
CA ALA A 155 14.32 0.84 -5.25
C ALA A 155 14.76 2.26 -5.62
N ASP A 156 15.53 2.41 -6.69
CA ASP A 156 15.96 3.72 -7.20
C ASP A 156 14.77 4.56 -7.69
N LEU A 157 13.82 3.94 -8.39
CA LEU A 157 12.59 4.61 -8.81
C LEU A 157 11.77 5.07 -7.59
N ALA A 158 11.59 4.21 -6.59
CA ALA A 158 10.88 4.54 -5.37
C ALA A 158 11.52 5.70 -4.63
N ALA A 159 12.86 5.72 -4.52
CA ALA A 159 13.61 6.80 -3.88
C ALA A 159 13.44 8.13 -4.62
N ARG A 160 13.63 8.14 -5.94
CA ARG A 160 13.40 9.36 -6.75
C ARG A 160 11.97 9.86 -6.61
N ALA A 161 11.00 8.94 -6.61
CA ALA A 161 9.60 9.28 -6.45
C ALA A 161 9.33 9.86 -5.06
N ALA A 162 9.85 9.26 -3.99
CA ALA A 162 9.70 9.76 -2.63
C ALA A 162 10.27 11.19 -2.48
N HIS A 163 11.47 11.44 -3.00
CA HIS A 163 12.06 12.79 -3.01
C HIS A 163 11.21 13.79 -3.81
N ARG A 164 10.74 13.39 -5.01
CA ARG A 164 10.01 14.30 -5.90
C ARG A 164 8.60 14.61 -5.41
N LEU A 165 7.94 13.64 -4.80
CA LEU A 165 6.58 13.77 -4.27
C LEU A 165 6.55 14.25 -2.82
N GLY A 166 7.68 14.19 -2.09
CA GLY A 166 7.78 14.58 -0.68
C GLY A 166 6.95 13.68 0.25
N THR A 167 6.83 12.39 -0.07
CA THR A 167 6.03 11.43 0.68
C THR A 167 6.65 10.04 0.63
N LEU A 168 6.19 9.14 1.51
CA LEU A 168 6.55 7.72 1.40
C LEU A 168 6.04 7.14 0.08
N VAL A 169 6.84 6.28 -0.53
CA VAL A 169 6.46 5.56 -1.75
C VAL A 169 6.65 4.07 -1.55
N ALA A 170 5.61 3.29 -1.84
CA ALA A 170 5.66 1.85 -1.93
C ALA A 170 5.45 1.43 -3.39
N ILE A 171 6.45 0.78 -3.98
CA ILE A 171 6.34 0.13 -5.29
C ILE A 171 6.16 -1.36 -5.06
N THR A 172 5.08 -1.91 -5.60
CA THR A 172 4.76 -3.34 -5.47
C THR A 172 4.93 -4.07 -6.80
N GLY A 173 5.49 -5.28 -6.71
CA GLY A 173 5.82 -6.09 -7.87
C GLY A 173 6.20 -7.53 -7.50
N GLN A 174 7.23 -8.06 -8.12
CA GLN A 174 7.81 -9.36 -7.74
C GLN A 174 8.52 -9.27 -6.38
N GLU A 175 9.20 -8.16 -6.14
CA GLU A 175 9.69 -7.71 -4.85
C GLU A 175 9.06 -6.34 -4.57
N ASP A 176 8.69 -6.09 -3.31
CA ASP A 176 8.11 -4.82 -2.91
C ASP A 176 9.19 -3.92 -2.30
N VAL A 177 9.10 -2.63 -2.58
CA VAL A 177 9.99 -1.62 -2.01
C VAL A 177 9.17 -0.54 -1.35
N ILE A 178 9.55 -0.12 -0.16
CA ILE A 178 8.99 1.07 0.49
C ILE A 178 10.11 1.98 0.99
N THR A 179 9.98 3.30 0.76
CA THR A 179 11.02 4.27 1.13
C THR A 179 10.47 5.67 1.38
N ASP A 180 11.20 6.45 2.20
CA ASP A 180 11.03 7.90 2.36
C ASP A 180 12.02 8.71 1.48
N GLY A 181 12.83 8.00 0.67
CA GLY A 181 13.88 8.57 -0.15
C GLY A 181 15.27 8.48 0.50
N THR A 182 15.35 8.28 1.81
CA THR A 182 16.63 8.14 2.55
C THR A 182 16.73 6.80 3.28
N ARG A 183 15.65 6.37 3.91
CA ARG A 183 15.51 5.03 4.50
C ARG A 183 14.57 4.21 3.62
N GLY A 184 14.76 2.92 3.55
CA GLY A 184 13.88 2.04 2.81
C GLY A 184 14.00 0.59 3.24
N TYR A 185 13.02 -0.18 2.79
CA TYR A 185 12.98 -1.62 2.97
C TYR A 185 12.65 -2.30 1.64
N LEU A 186 13.33 -3.40 1.39
CA LEU A 186 13.00 -4.39 0.37
C LEU A 186 12.26 -5.53 1.06
N ILE A 187 11.12 -5.89 0.53
CA ILE A 187 10.27 -6.94 1.06
C ILE A 187 10.18 -8.07 0.02
N ARG A 188 10.55 -9.26 0.44
CA ARG A 188 10.45 -10.49 -0.36
C ARG A 188 9.31 -11.33 0.18
N GLY A 189 8.54 -11.93 -0.71
CA GLY A 189 7.42 -12.78 -0.35
C GLY A 189 6.24 -12.57 -1.29
N GLY A 190 5.08 -13.07 -0.86
CA GLY A 190 3.90 -13.05 -1.71
C GLY A 190 3.82 -14.24 -2.66
N HIS A 191 2.75 -14.29 -3.44
CA HIS A 191 2.53 -15.38 -4.38
C HIS A 191 1.90 -14.85 -5.68
N PRO A 192 2.32 -15.34 -6.87
CA PRO A 192 1.77 -14.90 -8.17
C PRO A 192 0.25 -15.04 -8.29
N MET A 193 -0.39 -15.92 -7.52
CA MET A 193 -1.84 -16.09 -7.50
C MET A 193 -2.58 -14.79 -7.12
N LEU A 194 -1.93 -13.86 -6.41
CA LEU A 194 -2.50 -12.53 -6.12
C LEU A 194 -2.86 -11.78 -7.41
N THR A 195 -2.13 -11.97 -8.51
CA THR A 195 -2.42 -11.32 -9.79
C THR A 195 -3.66 -11.89 -10.48
N GLN A 196 -4.12 -13.07 -10.07
CA GLN A 196 -5.30 -13.74 -10.63
C GLN A 196 -6.59 -13.43 -9.85
N VAL A 197 -6.51 -12.69 -8.75
CA VAL A 197 -7.65 -12.24 -7.94
C VAL A 197 -7.73 -10.72 -8.00
N THR A 198 -8.83 -10.21 -8.57
CA THR A 198 -9.01 -8.77 -8.70
C THR A 198 -9.10 -8.11 -7.33
N GLY A 199 -8.50 -6.94 -7.17
CA GLY A 199 -8.59 -6.13 -5.96
C GLY A 199 -7.54 -6.42 -4.90
N THR A 200 -6.69 -7.41 -5.05
CA THR A 200 -5.61 -7.70 -4.09
C THR A 200 -4.65 -6.52 -3.92
N GLY A 201 -4.31 -5.80 -5.00
CA GLY A 201 -3.54 -4.56 -4.89
C GLY A 201 -4.27 -3.46 -4.13
N CYS A 202 -5.55 -3.23 -4.44
CA CYS A 202 -6.36 -2.22 -3.75
C CYS A 202 -6.55 -2.54 -2.26
N LEU A 203 -6.77 -3.81 -1.92
CA LEU A 203 -6.83 -4.27 -0.53
C LEU A 203 -5.49 -4.04 0.18
N LEU A 204 -4.36 -4.29 -0.48
CA LEU A 204 -3.04 -4.07 0.12
C LEU A 204 -2.86 -2.62 0.57
N THR A 205 -3.27 -1.62 -0.22
CA THR A 205 -3.21 -0.21 0.20
C THR A 205 -4.04 0.03 1.47
N SER A 206 -5.20 -0.60 1.60
CA SER A 206 -6.04 -0.51 2.79
C SER A 206 -5.41 -1.23 4.00
N VAL A 207 -4.72 -2.35 3.78
CA VAL A 207 -3.95 -3.06 4.82
C VAL A 207 -2.79 -2.19 5.31
N ILE A 208 -2.02 -1.55 4.39
CA ILE A 208 -0.97 -0.61 4.76
C ILE A 208 -1.54 0.53 5.63
N ALA A 209 -2.71 1.05 5.26
CA ALA A 209 -3.39 2.09 6.04
C ALA A 209 -3.80 1.59 7.44
N ALA A 210 -4.25 0.35 7.59
CA ALA A 210 -4.59 -0.24 8.88
C ALA A 210 -3.36 -0.39 9.80
N PHE A 211 -2.21 -0.76 9.25
CA PHE A 211 -0.93 -0.78 9.98
C PHE A 211 -0.49 0.63 10.38
N GLY A 212 -0.56 1.60 9.46
CA GLY A 212 -0.24 2.99 9.73
C GLY A 212 -1.20 3.69 10.70
N ALA A 213 -2.40 3.15 10.89
CA ALA A 213 -3.36 3.65 11.88
C ALA A 213 -2.97 3.31 13.33
N VAL A 214 -2.13 2.27 13.54
CA VAL A 214 -1.70 1.81 14.87
C VAL A 214 -0.21 1.99 15.13
N GLU A 215 0.54 2.50 14.16
CA GLU A 215 1.98 2.75 14.26
C GLU A 215 2.35 4.09 13.60
N SER A 216 3.06 4.92 14.33
CA SER A 216 3.42 6.28 13.89
C SER A 216 4.60 6.33 12.90
N ASP A 217 5.54 5.37 12.96
CA ASP A 217 6.56 5.22 11.92
C ASP A 217 5.94 4.51 10.70
N LEU A 218 5.33 5.32 9.82
CA LEU A 218 4.60 4.83 8.65
C LEU A 218 5.49 4.05 7.68
N LEU A 219 6.80 4.31 7.63
CA LEU A 219 7.74 3.55 6.80
C LEU A 219 7.84 2.10 7.32
N SER A 220 8.07 1.94 8.60
CA SER A 220 8.16 0.62 9.24
C SER A 220 6.80 -0.09 9.28
N ALA A 221 5.70 0.64 9.51
CA ALA A 221 4.34 0.11 9.45
C ALA A 221 4.01 -0.44 8.05
N GLY A 222 4.36 0.30 7.00
CA GLY A 222 4.15 -0.12 5.62
C GLY A 222 4.99 -1.34 5.24
N ALA A 223 6.26 -1.40 5.67
CA ALA A 223 7.10 -2.58 5.45
C ALA A 223 6.52 -3.84 6.13
N ALA A 224 6.05 -3.71 7.38
CA ALA A 224 5.38 -4.79 8.07
C ALA A 224 4.09 -5.24 7.35
N ALA A 225 3.28 -4.28 6.89
CA ALA A 225 2.04 -4.56 6.17
C ALA A 225 2.31 -5.36 4.87
N LEU A 226 3.30 -4.94 4.08
CA LEU A 226 3.73 -5.64 2.86
C LEU A 226 4.16 -7.07 3.16
N ALA A 227 5.00 -7.27 4.19
CA ALA A 227 5.49 -8.58 4.57
C ALA A 227 4.36 -9.51 5.06
N TYR A 228 3.49 -9.03 5.95
CA TYR A 228 2.36 -9.82 6.42
C TYR A 228 1.35 -10.15 5.32
N TYR A 229 1.14 -9.23 4.39
CA TYR A 229 0.27 -9.47 3.24
C TYR A 229 0.85 -10.53 2.31
N GLY A 230 2.15 -10.47 2.04
CA GLY A 230 2.87 -11.48 1.27
C GLY A 230 2.82 -12.85 1.92
N GLU A 231 3.07 -12.93 3.23
CA GLU A 231 3.00 -14.18 3.99
C GLU A 231 1.58 -14.79 3.99
N ALA A 232 0.55 -13.95 4.12
CA ALA A 232 -0.84 -14.41 4.00
C ALA A 232 -1.12 -15.04 2.63
N ALA A 233 -0.55 -14.48 1.56
CA ALA A 233 -0.71 -15.02 0.21
C ALA A 233 0.00 -16.37 0.03
N VAL A 234 1.20 -16.54 0.59
CA VAL A 234 1.92 -17.83 0.57
C VAL A 234 1.09 -18.89 1.28
N ARG A 235 0.64 -18.63 2.51
CA ARG A 235 -0.20 -19.56 3.29
C ARG A 235 -1.52 -19.89 2.61
N ALA A 236 -2.15 -18.92 1.98
CA ALA A 236 -3.38 -19.13 1.23
C ALA A 236 -3.16 -20.07 0.04
N PHE A 237 -2.03 -19.89 -0.66
CA PHE A 237 -1.68 -20.76 -1.77
C PHE A 237 -1.37 -22.20 -1.31
N GLU A 238 -0.60 -22.36 -0.27
CA GLU A 238 -0.30 -23.67 0.32
C GLU A 238 -1.57 -24.44 0.74
N ARG A 239 -2.56 -23.69 1.27
CA ARG A 239 -3.82 -24.29 1.74
C ARG A 239 -4.79 -24.65 0.62
N ALA A 240 -4.93 -23.78 -0.38
CA ALA A 240 -6.02 -23.90 -1.36
C ALA A 240 -5.67 -23.42 -2.79
N GLY A 241 -4.43 -23.00 -3.04
CA GLY A 241 -4.05 -22.42 -4.33
C GLY A 241 -4.14 -23.38 -5.51
N ILE A 242 -3.91 -24.67 -5.28
CA ILE A 242 -4.01 -25.72 -6.31
C ILE A 242 -5.44 -25.87 -6.86
N GLU A 243 -6.45 -25.47 -6.09
CA GLU A 243 -7.87 -25.53 -6.49
C GLU A 243 -8.28 -24.35 -7.39
N GLY A 244 -7.47 -23.28 -7.42
CA GLY A 244 -7.69 -22.11 -8.27
C GLY A 244 -7.92 -20.80 -7.52
N PRO A 245 -8.11 -19.68 -8.26
CA PRO A 245 -8.14 -18.34 -7.66
C PRO A 245 -9.34 -18.10 -6.74
N GLY A 246 -10.48 -18.77 -6.94
CA GLY A 246 -11.64 -18.63 -6.06
C GLY A 246 -11.36 -19.18 -4.66
N SER A 247 -10.84 -20.43 -4.56
CA SER A 247 -10.46 -21.07 -3.30
C SER A 247 -9.30 -20.31 -2.65
N PHE A 248 -8.32 -19.86 -3.44
CA PHE A 248 -7.23 -19.01 -2.98
C PHE A 248 -7.77 -17.72 -2.33
N GLN A 249 -8.72 -17.02 -2.96
CA GLN A 249 -9.27 -15.77 -2.42
C GLN A 249 -9.90 -15.97 -1.03
N ILE A 250 -10.66 -17.06 -0.85
CA ILE A 250 -11.25 -17.39 0.45
C ILE A 250 -10.16 -17.70 1.47
N ALA A 251 -9.20 -18.57 1.11
CA ALA A 251 -8.08 -18.93 1.97
C ALA A 251 -7.20 -17.72 2.32
N PHE A 252 -7.11 -16.73 1.44
CA PHE A 252 -6.36 -15.50 1.68
C PHE A 252 -7.02 -14.61 2.74
N LEU A 253 -8.35 -14.46 2.72
CA LEU A 253 -9.07 -13.76 3.78
C LEU A 253 -8.93 -14.50 5.12
N ASP A 254 -9.00 -15.83 5.12
CA ASP A 254 -8.75 -16.65 6.31
C ASP A 254 -7.32 -16.44 6.85
N ALA A 255 -6.32 -16.43 5.96
CA ALA A 255 -4.93 -16.21 6.33
C ALA A 255 -4.70 -14.82 6.96
N LEU A 256 -5.29 -13.75 6.39
CA LEU A 256 -5.25 -12.41 6.98
C LEU A 256 -5.80 -12.40 8.41
N SER A 257 -6.82 -13.23 8.71
CA SER A 257 -7.46 -13.27 10.02
C SER A 257 -6.58 -13.85 11.14
N VAL A 258 -5.52 -14.55 10.80
CA VAL A 258 -4.64 -15.25 11.76
C VAL A 258 -3.19 -14.77 11.75
N MET A 259 -2.90 -13.66 11.06
CA MET A 259 -1.53 -13.13 10.91
C MET A 259 -0.86 -12.78 12.25
N ASP A 260 -1.63 -12.41 13.27
CA ASP A 260 -1.14 -12.18 14.62
C ASP A 260 -0.54 -13.43 15.30
N ARG A 261 -0.80 -14.63 14.77
CA ARG A 261 -0.33 -15.92 15.31
C ARG A 261 0.87 -16.47 14.57
N HIS A 262 1.27 -15.83 13.49
CA HIS A 262 2.34 -16.29 12.62
C HIS A 262 3.43 -15.21 12.51
N PRO A 263 4.60 -15.44 13.11
CA PRO A 263 5.73 -14.53 12.95
C PRO A 263 6.20 -14.54 11.48
N LEU A 264 6.72 -13.40 11.03
CA LEU A 264 7.39 -13.31 9.73
C LEU A 264 8.67 -14.14 9.74
N GLU A 265 9.00 -14.72 8.60
CA GLU A 265 10.28 -15.41 8.42
C GLU A 265 11.46 -14.43 8.44
N GLU A 266 12.60 -14.91 8.93
CA GLU A 266 13.83 -14.12 8.90
C GLU A 266 14.24 -13.82 7.45
N GLY A 267 14.60 -12.58 7.17
CA GLY A 267 14.98 -12.12 5.83
C GLY A 267 13.82 -11.68 4.92
N THR A 268 12.56 -11.83 5.34
CA THR A 268 11.40 -11.31 4.57
C THR A 268 11.53 -9.79 4.35
N ILE A 269 12.06 -9.06 5.32
CA ILE A 269 12.28 -7.62 5.25
C ILE A 269 13.79 -7.34 5.33
N THR A 270 14.31 -6.64 4.34
CA THR A 270 15.71 -6.22 4.27
C THR A 270 15.79 -4.69 4.22
N ALA A 271 16.55 -4.09 5.12
CA ALA A 271 16.77 -2.64 5.07
C ALA A 271 17.63 -2.28 3.85
N LEU A 272 17.23 -1.24 3.15
CA LEU A 272 17.98 -0.62 2.07
C LEU A 272 18.85 0.50 2.66
N LEU A 273 20.15 0.49 2.34
CA LEU A 273 21.10 1.52 2.79
C LEU A 273 21.34 2.51 1.65
N GLU A 274 21.23 3.80 1.92
CA GLU A 274 21.65 4.82 0.97
C GLU A 274 23.18 4.79 0.84
N SER A 275 23.68 4.48 -0.37
CA SER A 275 25.10 4.70 -0.68
C SER A 275 25.27 6.16 -1.09
N ALA A 276 26.14 6.88 -0.41
CA ALA A 276 26.45 8.29 -0.70
C ALA A 276 26.65 8.53 -2.22
N GLY A 277 25.61 9.03 -2.90
CA GLY A 277 25.63 9.44 -4.30
C GLY A 277 25.40 8.38 -5.38
N ARG A 278 24.94 7.17 -5.04
CA ARG A 278 24.71 6.07 -6.01
C ARG A 278 23.49 5.20 -5.71
N GLY A 279 22.32 5.77 -5.43
CA GLY A 279 21.13 4.94 -5.20
C GLY A 279 21.22 4.01 -3.97
N PHE A 280 20.18 3.21 -3.72
CA PHE A 280 20.17 2.23 -2.64
C PHE A 280 21.06 1.01 -2.94
N VAL A 281 21.77 0.53 -1.90
CA VAL A 281 22.52 -0.74 -1.91
C VAL A 281 21.89 -1.66 -0.88
N GLN A 282 21.85 -2.96 -1.21
CA GLN A 282 21.39 -4.01 -0.29
C GLN A 282 22.35 -4.24 0.87
#